data_5541ecec4989c56c3e76bbe3c144879f
#
_entry.id   5541ecec4989c56c3e76bbe3c144879f
#
_cell.length_a   1.000
_cell.length_b   1.000
_cell.length_c   1.000
_cell.angle_alpha   90.00
_cell.angle_beta   90.00
_cell.angle_gamma   90.00
#
_symmetry.space_group_name_H-M   'P 1'
#
loop_
_entity.id
_entity.type
_entity.pdbx_description
1 polymer ?
#
loop_
_entity_poly.entity_id
_entity_poly.type
_entity_poly.pdbx_seq_one_letter_code
_entity_poly.pdbx_strand_id
1 'polypeptide(L)'
;MLYKDACNEKSNQKNLGTIRSSNLCTEIVEYTAPDEVAVCNLASIALPKFVDKASMSFDHQKLFDVTYHATGNLNRVIDVNFYPVIEAQNSNMRHRPIGLGVQGLADTFAMLNMPFDSPQAKALNKEIFETIYFAACTSSMDASKVEGPYSSFQGSPASKGILQPDLWGVTEHSGRWDWDTLKADIVENGMRNSLLLAPMPTASTSQILGNNECFEAFTS
;
A
#
# COMPACT_ATOMS: atom_id res chain seq x y z
N MET A 1 6.15 -19.07 0.53
CA MET A 1 7.05 -19.22 -0.64
C MET A 1 6.66 -18.16 -1.66
N LEU A 2 7.62 -17.35 -2.14
CA LEU A 2 7.39 -16.37 -3.19
C LEU A 2 7.82 -16.95 -4.54
N TYR A 3 7.01 -16.71 -5.56
CA TYR A 3 7.32 -17.09 -6.92
C TYR A 3 7.82 -15.86 -7.69
N LYS A 4 9.10 -15.84 -7.98
CA LYS A 4 9.81 -14.71 -8.60
C LYS A 4 9.12 -14.23 -9.89
N ASP A 5 8.67 -15.13 -10.74
CA ASP A 5 8.10 -14.78 -12.04
C ASP A 5 6.79 -14.03 -11.88
N ALA A 6 5.88 -14.51 -11.00
CA ALA A 6 4.63 -13.81 -10.68
C ALA A 6 4.88 -12.42 -10.05
N CYS A 7 5.88 -12.29 -9.16
CA CYS A 7 6.25 -11.02 -8.57
C CYS A 7 6.74 -10.02 -9.63
N ASN A 8 7.57 -10.47 -10.57
CA ASN A 8 8.06 -9.62 -11.66
C ASN A 8 6.97 -9.24 -12.66
N GLU A 9 6.10 -10.19 -13.01
CA GLU A 9 5.01 -9.94 -13.95
C GLU A 9 4.02 -8.90 -13.43
N LYS A 10 3.76 -8.88 -12.11
CA LYS A 10 2.72 -8.08 -11.47
C LYS A 10 3.25 -6.88 -10.70
N SER A 11 4.52 -6.51 -10.84
CA SER A 11 5.10 -5.34 -10.16
C SER A 11 4.97 -4.07 -10.99
N ASN A 12 4.68 -2.95 -10.30
CA ASN A 12 4.79 -1.62 -10.92
C ASN A 12 6.24 -1.24 -11.24
N GLN A 13 7.24 -1.92 -10.64
CA GLN A 13 8.67 -1.71 -10.91
C GLN A 13 9.24 -2.64 -12.00
N LYS A 14 8.41 -3.39 -12.72
CA LYS A 14 8.87 -4.35 -13.74
C LYS A 14 9.60 -3.72 -14.93
N ASN A 15 9.44 -2.41 -15.13
CA ASN A 15 10.17 -1.65 -16.14
C ASN A 15 11.66 -1.42 -15.81
N LEU A 16 12.06 -1.64 -14.55
CA LEU A 16 13.42 -1.41 -14.08
C LEU A 16 14.38 -2.59 -14.37
N GLY A 17 13.84 -3.79 -14.37
CA GLY A 17 14.58 -5.03 -14.53
C GLY A 17 14.01 -6.15 -13.67
N THR A 18 14.80 -7.21 -13.44
CA THR A 18 14.34 -8.37 -12.69
C THR A 18 14.43 -8.14 -11.19
N ILE A 19 13.31 -8.24 -10.49
CA ILE A 19 13.24 -8.29 -9.03
C ILE A 19 13.67 -9.69 -8.58
N ARG A 20 14.69 -9.77 -7.72
CA ARG A 20 15.39 -11.04 -7.41
C ARG A 20 15.12 -11.59 -6.03
N SER A 21 14.71 -10.73 -5.09
CA SER A 21 14.48 -11.12 -3.69
C SER A 21 13.38 -10.28 -3.04
N SER A 22 13.07 -10.63 -1.81
CA SER A 22 12.18 -9.93 -0.91
C SER A 22 12.88 -9.79 0.44
N ASN A 23 12.30 -9.02 1.37
CA ASN A 23 12.77 -8.93 2.74
C ASN A 23 12.40 -10.18 3.56
N LEU A 24 12.81 -10.22 4.85
CA LEU A 24 12.55 -11.34 5.75
C LEU A 24 11.06 -11.69 5.87
N CYS A 25 10.21 -10.68 6.02
CA CYS A 25 8.76 -10.87 6.22
C CYS A 25 7.97 -10.99 4.90
N THR A 26 8.64 -10.87 3.77
CA THR A 26 8.12 -11.08 2.40
C THR A 26 7.09 -10.07 1.89
N GLU A 27 6.79 -9.00 2.64
CA GLU A 27 5.88 -7.93 2.20
C GLU A 27 6.48 -6.97 1.17
N ILE A 28 7.82 -6.92 1.07
CA ILE A 28 8.54 -6.02 0.17
C ILE A 28 9.00 -6.78 -1.06
N VAL A 29 8.58 -6.32 -2.24
CA VAL A 29 8.99 -6.83 -3.55
C VAL A 29 9.44 -5.64 -4.38
N GLU A 30 10.72 -5.29 -4.27
CA GLU A 30 11.33 -4.12 -4.89
C GLU A 30 12.54 -4.49 -5.75
N TYR A 31 12.78 -3.67 -6.78
CA TYR A 31 13.96 -3.79 -7.63
C TYR A 31 15.24 -3.45 -6.87
N THR A 32 16.30 -4.21 -7.11
CA THR A 32 17.65 -3.97 -6.62
C THR A 32 18.67 -4.13 -7.74
N ALA A 33 19.76 -3.36 -7.66
CA ALA A 33 20.88 -3.39 -8.59
C ALA A 33 22.20 -3.22 -7.80
N PRO A 34 23.38 -3.36 -8.43
CA PRO A 34 24.65 -3.15 -7.72
C PRO A 34 24.81 -1.76 -7.09
N ASP A 35 24.14 -0.75 -7.65
CA ASP A 35 24.14 0.65 -7.20
C ASP A 35 22.81 1.07 -6.55
N GLU A 36 21.88 0.14 -6.36
CA GLU A 36 20.55 0.39 -5.77
C GLU A 36 20.17 -0.72 -4.79
N VAL A 37 20.11 -0.38 -3.51
CA VAL A 37 19.59 -1.26 -2.45
C VAL A 37 18.19 -0.80 -2.07
N ALA A 38 17.21 -1.71 -2.19
CA ALA A 38 15.82 -1.42 -1.85
C ALA A 38 15.67 -1.03 -0.38
N VAL A 39 14.91 0.02 -0.13
CA VAL A 39 14.60 0.55 1.21
C VAL A 39 13.10 0.75 1.31
N CYS A 40 12.51 0.36 2.43
CA CYS A 40 11.08 0.51 2.68
C CYS A 40 10.80 1.44 3.85
N ASN A 41 9.88 2.39 3.64
CA ASN A 41 9.35 3.27 4.68
C ASN A 41 7.95 2.78 5.03
N LEU A 42 7.77 2.28 6.26
CA LEU A 42 6.59 1.54 6.67
C LEU A 42 5.71 2.31 7.65
N ALA A 43 4.38 2.14 7.50
CA ALA A 43 3.39 2.49 8.51
C ALA A 43 2.23 1.50 8.48
N SER A 44 1.56 1.29 9.61
CA SER A 44 0.38 0.43 9.72
C SER A 44 -0.82 1.20 10.28
N ILE A 45 -1.99 0.97 9.67
CA ILE A 45 -3.24 1.62 10.01
C ILE A 45 -4.04 0.72 10.95
N ALA A 46 -4.44 1.24 12.11
CA ALA A 46 -5.23 0.51 13.11
C ALA A 46 -6.72 0.49 12.71
N LEU A 47 -7.14 -0.55 12.03
CA LEU A 47 -8.49 -0.69 11.46
C LEU A 47 -9.65 -0.58 12.49
N PRO A 48 -9.51 -1.04 13.76
CA PRO A 48 -10.57 -0.90 14.77
C PRO A 48 -11.00 0.55 15.04
N LYS A 49 -10.17 1.54 14.70
CA LYS A 49 -10.48 2.98 14.90
C LYS A 49 -11.51 3.54 13.92
N PHE A 50 -11.87 2.77 12.91
CA PHE A 50 -12.86 3.12 11.88
C PHE A 50 -14.20 2.40 12.07
N VAL A 51 -14.35 1.62 13.15
CA VAL A 51 -15.62 0.97 13.49
C VAL A 51 -16.47 1.91 14.32
N ASP A 52 -17.67 2.21 13.82
CA ASP A 52 -18.73 2.83 14.61
C ASP A 52 -19.56 1.73 15.26
N LYS A 53 -19.41 1.59 16.58
CA LYS A 53 -20.14 0.58 17.36
C LYS A 53 -21.63 0.89 17.51
N ALA A 54 -22.03 2.15 17.41
CA ALA A 54 -23.43 2.54 17.56
C ALA A 54 -24.25 2.14 16.33
N SER A 55 -23.71 2.37 15.14
CA SER A 55 -24.32 2.00 13.87
C SER A 55 -23.90 0.63 13.35
N MET A 56 -22.94 -0.04 14.01
CA MET A 56 -22.34 -1.30 13.57
C MET A 56 -21.83 -1.22 12.13
N SER A 57 -21.16 -0.12 11.78
CA SER A 57 -20.65 0.16 10.44
C SER A 57 -19.17 0.48 10.43
N PHE A 58 -18.55 0.41 9.26
CA PHE A 58 -17.17 0.78 9.04
C PHE A 58 -17.08 2.09 8.27
N ASP A 59 -16.30 3.06 8.78
CA ASP A 59 -16.14 4.40 8.20
C ASP A 59 -15.04 4.42 7.16
N HIS A 60 -15.41 4.15 5.90
CA HIS A 60 -14.50 4.17 4.76
C HIS A 60 -13.97 5.57 4.42
N GLN A 61 -14.77 6.63 4.65
CA GLN A 61 -14.31 7.99 4.38
C GLN A 61 -13.18 8.39 5.34
N LYS A 62 -13.36 8.13 6.62
CA LYS A 62 -12.31 8.37 7.62
C LYS A 62 -11.06 7.54 7.34
N LEU A 63 -11.22 6.28 6.88
CA LEU A 63 -10.09 5.45 6.46
C LEU A 63 -9.37 6.07 5.26
N PHE A 64 -10.10 6.57 4.27
CA PHE A 64 -9.52 7.30 3.13
C PHE A 64 -8.70 8.50 3.62
N ASP A 65 -9.26 9.36 4.44
CA ASP A 65 -8.61 10.59 4.91
C ASP A 65 -7.31 10.28 5.67
N VAL A 66 -7.34 9.32 6.59
CA VAL A 66 -6.16 8.89 7.36
C VAL A 66 -5.10 8.29 6.44
N THR A 67 -5.50 7.46 5.49
CA THR A 67 -4.57 6.83 4.53
C THR A 67 -3.93 7.86 3.61
N TYR A 68 -4.71 8.82 3.12
CA TYR A 68 -4.22 9.92 2.29
C TYR A 68 -3.11 10.70 3.01
N HIS A 69 -3.34 11.08 4.27
CA HIS A 69 -2.35 11.80 5.07
C HIS A 69 -1.13 10.93 5.44
N ALA A 70 -1.33 9.66 5.76
CA ALA A 70 -0.24 8.73 6.06
C ALA A 70 0.69 8.53 4.86
N THR A 71 0.12 8.44 3.66
CA THR A 71 0.88 8.37 2.40
C THR A 71 1.77 9.61 2.21
N GLY A 72 1.22 10.80 2.37
CA GLY A 72 1.98 12.06 2.29
C GLY A 72 3.08 12.15 3.35
N ASN A 73 2.83 11.66 4.56
CA ASN A 73 3.84 11.63 5.61
C ASN A 73 4.99 10.66 5.29
N LEU A 74 4.69 9.45 4.82
CA LEU A 74 5.73 8.50 4.40
C LEU A 74 6.54 9.01 3.21
N ASN A 75 5.90 9.71 2.26
CA ASN A 75 6.61 10.35 1.16
C ASN A 75 7.66 11.36 1.66
N ARG A 76 7.32 12.16 2.69
CA ARG A 76 8.25 13.13 3.30
C ARG A 76 9.37 12.45 4.08
N VAL A 77 9.12 11.29 4.70
CA VAL A 77 10.17 10.51 5.40
C VAL A 77 11.30 10.15 4.45
N ILE A 78 11.02 9.85 3.18
CA ILE A 78 12.04 9.56 2.18
C ILE A 78 13.07 10.68 2.08
N ASP A 79 12.64 11.94 2.13
CA ASP A 79 13.49 13.11 1.94
C ASP A 79 14.34 13.45 3.17
N VAL A 80 13.87 13.10 4.38
CA VAL A 80 14.54 13.44 5.66
C VAL A 80 15.23 12.25 6.32
N ASN A 81 15.10 11.06 5.77
CA ASN A 81 15.64 9.84 6.34
C ASN A 81 17.17 9.81 6.27
N PHE A 82 17.79 9.12 7.23
CA PHE A 82 19.22 8.83 7.18
C PHE A 82 19.45 7.54 6.37
N TYR A 83 20.33 7.62 5.39
CA TYR A 83 20.72 6.48 4.55
C TYR A 83 22.12 6.02 4.94
N PRO A 84 22.28 4.78 5.43
CA PRO A 84 23.58 4.28 5.89
C PRO A 84 24.58 4.03 4.74
N VAL A 85 24.07 3.81 3.52
CA VAL A 85 24.87 3.60 2.31
C VAL A 85 24.25 4.35 1.13
N ILE A 86 25.09 4.75 0.18
CA ILE A 86 24.66 5.58 -0.96
C ILE A 86 23.69 4.82 -1.88
N GLU A 87 23.85 3.51 -2.00
CA GLU A 87 23.00 2.67 -2.82
C GLU A 87 21.55 2.63 -2.32
N ALA A 88 21.36 2.71 -0.99
CA ALA A 88 20.04 2.83 -0.38
C ALA A 88 19.40 4.19 -0.69
N GLN A 89 20.17 5.26 -0.61
CA GLN A 89 19.71 6.60 -0.97
C GLN A 89 19.36 6.67 -2.46
N ASN A 90 20.18 6.12 -3.34
CA ASN A 90 19.95 6.09 -4.78
C ASN A 90 18.60 5.42 -5.10
N SER A 91 18.37 4.23 -4.57
CA SER A 91 17.13 3.49 -4.78
C SER A 91 15.91 4.26 -4.26
N ASN A 92 15.97 4.70 -2.99
CA ASN A 92 14.82 5.31 -2.32
C ASN A 92 14.45 6.66 -2.94
N MET A 93 15.43 7.49 -3.26
CA MET A 93 15.19 8.81 -3.89
C MET A 93 14.72 8.68 -5.34
N ARG A 94 15.18 7.66 -6.07
CA ARG A 94 14.82 7.42 -7.47
C ARG A 94 13.41 6.85 -7.64
N HIS A 95 13.05 5.87 -6.80
CA HIS A 95 11.81 5.11 -6.95
C HIS A 95 10.73 5.50 -5.93
N ARG A 96 11.11 6.13 -4.84
CA ARG A 96 10.25 6.63 -3.75
C ARG A 96 9.20 5.60 -3.28
N PRO A 97 9.57 4.35 -2.98
CA PRO A 97 8.64 3.36 -2.49
C PRO A 97 8.24 3.67 -1.05
N ILE A 98 6.98 3.42 -0.73
CA ILE A 98 6.45 3.40 0.64
C ILE A 98 5.68 2.11 0.87
N GLY A 99 5.44 1.74 2.12
CA GLY A 99 4.73 0.52 2.48
C GLY A 99 3.69 0.79 3.57
N LEU A 100 2.45 1.00 3.15
CA LEU A 100 1.31 1.02 4.06
C LEU A 100 0.81 -0.39 4.31
N GLY A 101 0.56 -0.72 5.57
CA GLY A 101 -0.08 -1.94 6.02
C GLY A 101 -1.21 -1.64 6.99
N VAL A 102 -1.74 -2.69 7.58
CA VAL A 102 -2.84 -2.61 8.54
C VAL A 102 -2.52 -3.41 9.80
N GLN A 103 -3.27 -3.15 10.87
CA GLN A 103 -3.32 -3.97 12.07
C GLN A 103 -4.75 -4.02 12.58
N GLY A 104 -5.12 -5.10 13.24
CA GLY A 104 -6.43 -5.25 13.86
C GLY A 104 -7.57 -5.54 12.90
N LEU A 105 -7.32 -6.25 11.78
CA LEU A 105 -8.42 -6.68 10.90
C LEU A 105 -9.35 -7.65 11.61
N ALA A 106 -8.80 -8.62 12.36
CA ALA A 106 -9.59 -9.58 13.14
C ALA A 106 -10.40 -8.88 14.24
N ASP A 107 -9.80 -7.89 14.92
CA ASP A 107 -10.50 -7.06 15.91
C ASP A 107 -11.67 -6.30 15.26
N THR A 108 -11.46 -5.74 14.08
CA THR A 108 -12.49 -5.02 13.31
C THR A 108 -13.69 -5.93 13.01
N PHE A 109 -13.43 -7.14 12.53
CA PHE A 109 -14.50 -8.11 12.27
C PHE A 109 -15.22 -8.53 13.55
N ALA A 110 -14.48 -8.78 14.64
CA ALA A 110 -15.07 -9.10 15.94
C ALA A 110 -15.96 -7.96 16.47
N MET A 111 -15.51 -6.70 16.35
CA MET A 111 -16.29 -5.53 16.75
C MET A 111 -17.58 -5.36 15.94
N LEU A 112 -17.62 -5.84 14.71
CA LEU A 112 -18.79 -5.83 13.83
C LEU A 112 -19.61 -7.13 13.88
N ASN A 113 -19.29 -8.04 14.82
CA ASN A 113 -19.93 -9.36 14.96
C ASN A 113 -19.85 -10.21 13.68
N MET A 114 -18.76 -10.09 12.94
CA MET A 114 -18.51 -10.86 11.70
C MET A 114 -17.53 -11.99 12.00
N PRO A 115 -17.89 -13.28 11.81
CA PRO A 115 -16.91 -14.36 11.79
C PRO A 115 -15.84 -14.08 10.72
N PHE A 116 -14.56 -14.40 11.02
CA PHE A 116 -13.42 -14.03 10.19
C PHE A 116 -13.50 -14.61 8.76
N ASP A 117 -14.06 -15.79 8.60
CA ASP A 117 -14.22 -16.49 7.32
C ASP A 117 -15.60 -16.24 6.65
N SER A 118 -16.43 -15.38 7.23
CA SER A 118 -17.78 -15.10 6.73
C SER A 118 -17.76 -14.35 5.38
N PRO A 119 -18.82 -14.49 4.55
CA PRO A 119 -18.97 -13.70 3.32
C PRO A 119 -18.95 -12.18 3.59
N GLN A 120 -19.52 -11.74 4.71
CA GLN A 120 -19.55 -10.33 5.12
C GLN A 120 -18.13 -9.80 5.42
N ALA A 121 -17.34 -10.57 6.16
CA ALA A 121 -15.94 -10.23 6.44
C ALA A 121 -15.12 -10.16 5.14
N LYS A 122 -15.31 -11.09 4.20
CA LYS A 122 -14.66 -11.07 2.88
C LYS A 122 -15.03 -9.84 2.06
N ALA A 123 -16.30 -9.44 2.08
CA ALA A 123 -16.76 -8.23 1.39
C ALA A 123 -16.13 -6.98 2.01
N LEU A 124 -16.19 -6.83 3.33
CA LEU A 124 -15.60 -5.71 4.04
C LEU A 124 -14.08 -5.64 3.85
N ASN A 125 -13.39 -6.79 3.85
CA ASN A 125 -11.95 -6.84 3.56
C ASN A 125 -11.61 -6.25 2.19
N LYS A 126 -12.36 -6.62 1.15
CA LYS A 126 -12.16 -6.04 -0.19
C LYS A 126 -12.35 -4.53 -0.18
N GLU A 127 -13.42 -4.02 0.44
CA GLU A 127 -13.72 -2.59 0.52
C GLU A 127 -12.67 -1.81 1.33
N ILE A 128 -12.14 -2.39 2.42
CA ILE A 128 -11.07 -1.79 3.22
C ILE A 128 -9.81 -1.61 2.38
N PHE A 129 -9.31 -2.69 1.75
CA PHE A 129 -8.08 -2.61 0.96
C PHE A 129 -8.24 -1.80 -0.32
N GLU A 130 -9.41 -1.83 -0.95
CA GLU A 130 -9.74 -0.93 -2.06
C GLU A 130 -9.65 0.54 -1.62
N THR A 131 -10.25 0.90 -0.47
CA THR A 131 -10.21 2.25 0.07
C THR A 131 -8.78 2.71 0.36
N ILE A 132 -7.97 1.86 1.01
CA ILE A 132 -6.57 2.17 1.32
C ILE A 132 -5.78 2.40 0.04
N TYR A 133 -5.92 1.52 -0.95
CA TYR A 133 -5.16 1.64 -2.19
C TYR A 133 -5.59 2.85 -3.01
N PHE A 134 -6.89 3.13 -3.10
CA PHE A 134 -7.42 4.32 -3.77
C PHE A 134 -6.91 5.61 -3.13
N ALA A 135 -6.99 5.71 -1.80
CA ALA A 135 -6.51 6.88 -1.06
C ALA A 135 -5.00 7.10 -1.21
N ALA A 136 -4.21 6.02 -1.16
CA ALA A 136 -2.77 6.08 -1.34
C ALA A 136 -2.39 6.51 -2.77
N CYS A 137 -3.07 5.98 -3.79
CA CYS A 137 -2.88 6.41 -5.18
C CYS A 137 -3.24 7.89 -5.36
N THR A 138 -4.36 8.34 -4.79
CA THR A 138 -4.80 9.75 -4.86
C THR A 138 -3.77 10.67 -4.22
N SER A 139 -3.29 10.36 -3.01
CA SER A 139 -2.28 11.16 -2.33
C SER A 139 -0.96 11.23 -3.10
N SER A 140 -0.52 10.10 -3.66
CA SER A 140 0.71 10.03 -4.45
C SER A 140 0.60 10.77 -5.78
N MET A 141 -0.57 10.75 -6.41
CA MET A 141 -0.86 11.50 -7.63
C MET A 141 -0.92 13.01 -7.34
N ASP A 142 -1.60 13.44 -6.28
CA ASP A 142 -1.65 14.86 -5.88
C ASP A 142 -0.28 15.41 -5.50
N ALA A 143 0.55 14.63 -4.80
CA ALA A 143 1.93 14.99 -4.54
C ALA A 143 2.74 15.14 -5.84
N SER A 144 2.48 14.29 -6.84
CA SER A 144 3.13 14.38 -8.15
C SER A 144 2.78 15.65 -8.91
N LYS A 145 1.56 16.17 -8.78
CA LYS A 145 1.18 17.48 -9.38
C LYS A 145 2.06 18.63 -8.88
N VAL A 146 2.54 18.56 -7.65
CA VAL A 146 3.32 19.62 -7.00
C VAL A 146 4.82 19.39 -7.13
N GLU A 147 5.28 18.16 -6.90
CA GLU A 147 6.69 17.81 -6.75
C GLU A 147 7.25 17.01 -7.95
N GLY A 148 6.41 16.69 -8.92
CA GLY A 148 6.72 15.81 -10.04
C GLY A 148 6.67 14.32 -9.69
N PRO A 149 6.58 13.45 -10.68
CA PRO A 149 6.57 12.01 -10.49
C PRO A 149 7.93 11.47 -9.99
N TYR A 150 7.92 10.26 -9.43
CA TYR A 150 9.18 9.57 -9.13
C TYR A 150 10.00 9.36 -10.42
N SER A 151 11.35 9.39 -10.32
CA SER A 151 12.23 9.50 -11.50
C SER A 151 12.09 8.35 -12.50
N SER A 152 11.71 7.16 -12.05
CA SER A 152 11.51 5.98 -12.90
C SER A 152 10.05 5.71 -13.28
N PHE A 153 9.18 6.72 -13.20
CA PHE A 153 7.75 6.59 -13.50
C PHE A 153 7.49 6.22 -14.96
N GLN A 154 8.21 6.84 -15.89
CA GLN A 154 8.02 6.58 -17.32
C GLN A 154 8.36 5.14 -17.68
N GLY A 155 7.45 4.49 -18.42
CA GLY A 155 7.55 3.08 -18.79
C GLY A 155 7.03 2.10 -17.72
N SER A 156 6.69 2.56 -16.52
CA SER A 156 6.01 1.73 -15.53
C SER A 156 4.57 1.39 -15.95
N PRO A 157 3.95 0.35 -15.40
CA PRO A 157 2.52 0.09 -15.59
C PRO A 157 1.65 1.29 -15.22
N ALA A 158 1.91 1.96 -14.10
CA ALA A 158 1.17 3.13 -13.64
C ALA A 158 1.20 4.28 -14.66
N SER A 159 2.31 4.46 -15.40
CA SER A 159 2.38 5.48 -16.46
C SER A 159 1.43 5.24 -17.64
N LYS A 160 0.80 4.09 -17.68
CA LYS A 160 -0.21 3.68 -18.68
C LYS A 160 -1.60 3.51 -18.06
N GLY A 161 -1.80 3.96 -16.81
CA GLY A 161 -3.04 3.78 -16.08
C GLY A 161 -3.31 2.33 -15.62
N ILE A 162 -2.29 1.46 -15.65
CA ILE A 162 -2.37 0.06 -15.22
C ILE A 162 -1.90 0.00 -13.77
N LEU A 163 -2.82 -0.21 -12.84
CA LEU A 163 -2.56 -0.27 -11.41
C LEU A 163 -2.47 -1.72 -10.91
N GLN A 164 -2.17 -1.91 -9.63
CA GLN A 164 -1.96 -3.24 -9.06
C GLN A 164 -3.17 -4.19 -9.23
N PRO A 165 -4.43 -3.75 -9.02
CA PRO A 165 -5.59 -4.61 -9.28
C PRO A 165 -5.67 -5.08 -10.75
N ASP A 166 -5.36 -4.20 -11.70
CA ASP A 166 -5.34 -4.56 -13.13
C ASP A 166 -4.30 -5.64 -13.43
N LEU A 167 -3.12 -5.54 -12.83
CA LEU A 167 -2.04 -6.53 -12.97
C LEU A 167 -2.43 -7.91 -12.37
N TRP A 168 -3.38 -7.92 -11.44
CA TRP A 168 -3.94 -9.15 -10.85
C TRP A 168 -5.17 -9.66 -11.60
N GLY A 169 -5.68 -8.91 -12.59
CA GLY A 169 -6.90 -9.24 -13.31
C GLY A 169 -8.17 -9.00 -12.49
N VAL A 170 -8.12 -8.12 -11.48
CA VAL A 170 -9.29 -7.70 -10.71
C VAL A 170 -10.01 -6.60 -11.47
N THR A 171 -11.24 -6.87 -11.89
CA THR A 171 -12.06 -5.95 -12.67
C THR A 171 -13.27 -5.41 -11.90
N GLU A 172 -13.60 -6.03 -10.76
CA GLU A 172 -14.75 -5.65 -9.92
C GLU A 172 -14.30 -4.75 -8.78
N HIS A 173 -14.86 -3.55 -8.74
CA HIS A 173 -14.70 -2.57 -7.67
C HIS A 173 -16.00 -2.39 -6.90
N SER A 174 -15.93 -1.82 -5.70
CA SER A 174 -17.10 -1.59 -4.85
C SER A 174 -18.08 -0.55 -5.43
N GLY A 175 -17.66 0.24 -6.40
CA GLY A 175 -18.39 1.40 -6.91
C GLY A 175 -18.35 2.62 -5.98
N ARG A 176 -17.61 2.54 -4.86
CA ARG A 176 -17.43 3.65 -3.91
C ARG A 176 -16.52 4.74 -4.44
N TRP A 177 -15.48 4.37 -5.21
CA TRP A 177 -14.40 5.23 -5.66
C TRP A 177 -14.35 5.32 -7.18
N ASP A 178 -14.04 6.51 -7.70
CA ASP A 178 -13.93 6.76 -9.14
C ASP A 178 -12.52 6.41 -9.64
N TRP A 179 -12.32 5.13 -9.95
CA TRP A 179 -11.06 4.62 -10.49
C TRP A 179 -10.73 5.14 -11.87
N ASP A 180 -11.73 5.40 -12.71
CA ASP A 180 -11.50 5.84 -14.09
C ASP A 180 -10.91 7.25 -14.11
N THR A 181 -11.47 8.17 -13.34
CA THR A 181 -10.92 9.52 -13.17
C THR A 181 -9.53 9.47 -12.56
N LEU A 182 -9.31 8.69 -11.49
CA LEU A 182 -7.99 8.59 -10.86
C LEU A 182 -6.92 8.03 -11.81
N LYS A 183 -7.24 7.00 -12.61
CA LYS A 183 -6.31 6.43 -13.60
C LYS A 183 -5.96 7.46 -14.69
N ALA A 184 -6.93 8.21 -15.16
CA ALA A 184 -6.69 9.30 -16.13
C ALA A 184 -5.77 10.38 -15.55
N ASP A 185 -6.02 10.81 -14.31
CA ASP A 185 -5.20 11.77 -13.59
C ASP A 185 -3.77 11.27 -13.37
N ILE A 186 -3.58 9.98 -13.06
CA ILE A 186 -2.27 9.36 -12.91
C ILE A 186 -1.49 9.36 -14.24
N VAL A 187 -2.16 9.06 -15.34
CA VAL A 187 -1.52 9.08 -16.67
C VAL A 187 -1.06 10.50 -17.02
N GLU A 188 -1.86 11.50 -16.69
CA GLU A 188 -1.56 12.91 -17.00
C GLU A 188 -0.49 13.49 -16.07
N ASN A 189 -0.60 13.26 -14.76
CA ASN A 189 0.20 13.95 -13.74
C ASN A 189 1.30 13.08 -13.12
N GLY A 190 1.26 11.76 -13.33
CA GLY A 190 2.17 10.80 -12.71
C GLY A 190 1.80 10.42 -11.28
N MET A 191 2.70 9.69 -10.65
CA MET A 191 2.67 9.35 -9.21
C MET A 191 4.00 9.72 -8.56
N ARG A 192 3.95 10.14 -7.30
CA ARG A 192 5.15 10.49 -6.52
C ARG A 192 5.87 9.24 -5.98
N ASN A 193 5.18 8.11 -5.84
CA ASN A 193 5.67 6.87 -5.23
C ASN A 193 5.47 5.69 -6.18
N SER A 194 6.49 4.84 -6.33
CA SER A 194 6.42 3.68 -7.22
C SER A 194 5.66 2.50 -6.62
N LEU A 195 5.69 2.35 -5.29
CA LEU A 195 4.98 1.33 -4.52
C LEU A 195 4.32 2.01 -3.32
N LEU A 196 3.15 1.51 -2.89
CA LEU A 196 2.33 2.16 -1.88
C LEU A 196 1.99 1.25 -0.70
N LEU A 197 1.57 0.02 -0.95
CA LEU A 197 1.12 -0.91 0.08
C LEU A 197 2.12 -2.05 0.27
N ALA A 198 2.43 -2.32 1.53
CA ALA A 198 3.22 -3.49 1.95
C ALA A 198 2.73 -3.92 3.34
N PRO A 199 1.72 -4.82 3.41
CA PRO A 199 1.18 -5.28 4.69
C PRO A 199 2.22 -6.07 5.48
N MET A 200 2.96 -5.38 6.35
CA MET A 200 3.96 -5.95 7.25
C MET A 200 3.31 -6.67 8.45
N PRO A 201 4.04 -7.55 9.16
CA PRO A 201 3.50 -8.33 10.29
C PRO A 201 2.99 -7.50 11.47
N THR A 202 3.46 -6.28 11.67
CA THR A 202 3.11 -5.38 12.79
C THR A 202 3.40 -5.95 14.19
N ALA A 203 4.41 -6.83 14.32
CA ALA A 203 4.71 -7.59 15.54
C ALA A 203 4.84 -6.75 16.83
N SER A 204 5.32 -5.51 16.74
CA SER A 204 5.45 -4.59 17.88
C SER A 204 4.36 -3.50 17.87
N THR A 205 4.05 -2.93 16.71
CA THR A 205 3.12 -1.80 16.61
C THR A 205 1.68 -2.19 16.93
N SER A 206 1.27 -3.42 16.60
CA SER A 206 -0.04 -3.95 16.99
C SER A 206 -0.18 -4.11 18.50
N GLN A 207 0.86 -4.61 19.17
CA GLN A 207 0.88 -4.78 20.64
C GLN A 207 0.81 -3.43 21.36
N ILE A 208 1.52 -2.41 20.87
CA ILE A 208 1.49 -1.05 21.45
C ILE A 208 0.05 -0.48 21.45
N LEU A 209 -0.72 -0.75 20.39
CA LEU A 209 -2.08 -0.26 20.25
C LEU A 209 -3.15 -1.24 20.77
N GLY A 210 -2.74 -2.45 21.20
CA GLY A 210 -3.65 -3.49 21.71
C GLY A 210 -4.49 -4.14 20.62
N ASN A 211 -3.97 -4.25 19.40
CA ASN A 211 -4.63 -4.90 18.26
C ASN A 211 -4.01 -6.26 17.97
N ASN A 212 -4.77 -7.13 17.30
CA ASN A 212 -4.20 -8.32 16.66
C ASN A 212 -3.26 -7.91 15.51
N GLU A 213 -2.34 -8.78 15.18
CA GLU A 213 -1.29 -8.51 14.19
C GLU A 213 -1.86 -8.41 12.77
N CYS A 214 -1.46 -7.37 12.04
CA CYS A 214 -1.68 -7.21 10.61
C CYS A 214 -3.14 -7.52 10.19
N PHE A 215 -3.30 -8.40 9.22
CA PHE A 215 -4.58 -8.94 8.73
C PHE A 215 -4.81 -10.40 9.18
N GLU A 216 -4.04 -10.89 10.14
CA GLU A 216 -4.11 -12.26 10.62
C GLU A 216 -5.39 -12.53 11.43
N ALA A 217 -5.86 -13.78 11.39
CA ALA A 217 -6.88 -14.25 12.31
C ALA A 217 -6.31 -14.34 13.74
N PHE A 218 -7.19 -14.33 14.74
CA PHE A 218 -6.75 -14.63 16.11
C PHE A 218 -6.15 -16.04 16.15
N THR A 219 -4.95 -16.13 16.74
CA THR A 219 -4.32 -17.41 17.09
C THR A 219 -4.67 -17.77 18.51
N SER A 220 -4.93 -19.06 18.76
CA SER A 220 -5.21 -19.60 20.08
C SER A 220 -3.98 -19.62 20.95
#